data_a9a69f1c41ae308d5e7d2488c04246d0
#
_entry.id   a9a69f1c41ae308d5e7d2488c04246d0
#
_cell.length_a   1.000
_cell.length_b   1.000
_cell.length_c   1.000
_cell.angle_alpha   90.00
_cell.angle_beta   90.00
_cell.angle_gamma   90.00
#
_symmetry.space_group_name_H-M   'P 1'
#
loop_
_entity.id
_entity.type
_entity.pdbx_description
1 polymer ?
#
loop_
_entity_poly.entity_id
_entity_poly.type
_entity_poly.pdbx_seq_one_letter_code
_entity_poly.pdbx_strand_id
1 'polypeptide(L)'
;MNNIPQIEIGMMLCRLPTGQLTRGAIGVGSATGVQFPDTCPTGSKIAGSFHTHPSSGGGSILPSAQDMREAKRVKMPVLCIANERQTQCYGVRGVQAANRRIFGLRGR
;
A
#
# COMPACT_ATOMS: atom_id res chain seq x y z
N MET A 1 19.97 -7.93 -2.70
CA MET A 1 19.49 -7.59 -2.88
C MET A 1 18.38 -7.40 -3.31
N ASN A 2 18.02 -6.69 -3.52
CA ASN A 2 16.75 -6.46 -3.78
C ASN A 2 16.37 -6.71 -5.13
N ASN A 3 15.34 -7.49 -5.32
CA ASN A 3 14.87 -7.84 -6.63
C ASN A 3 13.52 -7.22 -6.91
N ILE A 4 13.27 -6.08 -6.33
CA ILE A 4 12.01 -5.42 -6.58
C ILE A 4 11.96 -4.96 -8.03
N PRO A 5 10.91 -5.21 -8.77
CA PRO A 5 10.81 -4.76 -10.16
C PRO A 5 10.88 -3.24 -10.23
N GLN A 6 11.41 -2.71 -11.33
CA GLN A 6 11.53 -1.27 -11.52
C GLN A 6 10.25 -0.65 -12.06
N ILE A 7 9.13 -1.31 -11.86
CA ILE A 7 7.80 -0.78 -12.12
C ILE A 7 6.98 -0.99 -10.84
N GLU A 8 5.95 -0.20 -10.67
CA GLU A 8 5.11 -0.35 -9.49
C GLU A 8 4.22 -1.57 -9.63
N ILE A 9 4.08 -2.29 -8.53
CA ILE A 9 3.17 -3.42 -8.40
C ILE A 9 2.29 -3.11 -7.20
N GLY A 10 1.01 -3.41 -7.29
CA GLY A 10 0.12 -3.14 -6.19
C GLY A 10 -1.01 -4.13 -6.08
N MET A 11 -1.63 -4.15 -4.91
CA MET A 11 -2.73 -5.06 -4.63
C MET A 11 -3.47 -4.61 -3.38
N MET A 12 -4.75 -4.99 -3.28
CA MET A 12 -5.47 -4.83 -2.03
C MET A 12 -5.06 -5.94 -1.08
N LEU A 13 -4.97 -5.60 0.20
CA LEU A 13 -4.81 -6.57 1.27
C LEU A 13 -6.19 -6.80 1.86
N CYS A 14 -6.54 -8.05 2.03
CA CYS A 14 -7.88 -8.43 2.40
C CYS A 14 -7.86 -9.35 3.61
N ARG A 15 -8.90 -9.27 4.44
CA ARG A 15 -8.98 -10.08 5.65
C ARG A 15 -10.16 -11.01 5.55
N LEU A 16 -9.87 -12.29 5.68
CA LEU A 16 -10.91 -13.32 5.71
C LEU A 16 -11.63 -13.32 7.06
N PRO A 17 -12.81 -13.92 7.15
CA PRO A 17 -13.51 -14.02 8.43
C PRO A 17 -12.70 -14.71 9.52
N THR A 18 -11.76 -15.55 9.14
CA THR A 18 -10.87 -16.22 10.10
C THR A 18 -9.83 -15.28 10.68
N GLY A 19 -9.70 -14.06 10.13
CA GLY A 19 -8.64 -13.13 10.49
C GLY A 19 -7.40 -13.26 9.63
N GLN A 20 -7.33 -14.30 8.81
CA GLN A 20 -6.17 -14.52 7.96
C GLN A 20 -6.15 -13.50 6.83
N LEU A 21 -4.97 -13.03 6.46
CA LEU A 21 -4.83 -12.08 5.36
C LEU A 21 -4.74 -12.82 4.03
N THR A 22 -5.31 -12.19 3.02
CA THR A 22 -5.18 -12.62 1.65
C THR A 22 -5.06 -11.36 0.80
N ARG A 23 -5.11 -11.47 -0.49
CA ARG A 23 -4.95 -10.31 -1.35
C ARG A 23 -5.95 -10.33 -2.50
N GLY A 24 -6.15 -9.14 -3.05
CA GLY A 24 -6.89 -9.02 -4.29
C GLY A 24 -5.99 -9.25 -5.50
N ALA A 25 -6.50 -8.90 -6.65
CA ALA A 25 -5.75 -9.07 -7.90
C ALA A 25 -4.57 -8.10 -7.95
N ILE A 26 -3.47 -8.57 -8.50
CA ILE A 26 -2.26 -7.79 -8.64
C ILE A 26 -2.38 -6.89 -9.86
N GLY A 27 -2.01 -5.61 -9.69
CA GLY A 27 -1.85 -4.68 -10.79
C GLY A 27 -0.37 -4.45 -11.04
N VAL A 28 -0.03 -4.22 -12.29
CA VAL A 28 1.34 -3.93 -12.73
C VAL A 28 1.30 -2.61 -13.46
N GLY A 29 2.14 -1.69 -13.08
CA GLY A 29 2.11 -0.34 -13.61
C GLY A 29 3.40 0.07 -14.29
N SER A 30 3.77 1.33 -14.05
CA SER A 30 5.00 1.90 -14.59
C SER A 30 5.95 2.22 -13.44
N ALA A 31 7.02 2.93 -13.72
CA ALA A 31 7.97 3.32 -12.68
C ALA A 31 7.35 4.27 -11.65
N THR A 32 6.28 4.97 -11.99
CA THR A 32 5.74 6.02 -11.15
C THR A 32 4.26 5.87 -10.81
N GLY A 33 3.63 4.79 -11.22
CA GLY A 33 2.22 4.61 -10.89
C GLY A 33 1.74 3.21 -11.17
N VAL A 34 0.69 2.82 -10.47
CA VAL A 34 0.05 1.53 -10.67
C VAL A 34 -1.43 1.65 -10.36
N GLN A 35 -2.24 0.94 -11.13
CA GLN A 35 -3.65 0.78 -10.83
C GLN A 35 -3.90 -0.69 -10.59
N PHE A 36 -4.74 -0.99 -9.64
CA PHE A 36 -5.13 -2.36 -9.35
C PHE A 36 -6.58 -2.35 -8.85
N PRO A 37 -7.28 -3.48 -8.99
CA PRO A 37 -8.67 -3.52 -8.54
C PRO A 37 -8.74 -3.21 -7.04
N ASP A 38 -9.69 -2.37 -6.67
CA ASP A 38 -9.87 -1.96 -5.27
C ASP A 38 -10.89 -2.86 -4.58
N THR A 39 -10.91 -4.12 -4.94
CA THR A 39 -11.85 -5.09 -4.41
C THR A 39 -11.12 -6.25 -3.76
N CYS A 40 -11.83 -6.92 -2.89
CA CYS A 40 -11.35 -8.10 -2.21
C CYS A 40 -12.22 -9.29 -2.60
N PRO A 41 -11.70 -10.51 -2.47
CA PRO A 41 -12.50 -11.69 -2.75
C PRO A 41 -13.77 -11.72 -1.92
N THR A 42 -14.82 -12.33 -2.47
CA THR A 42 -16.09 -12.45 -1.79
C THR A 42 -15.90 -13.07 -0.41
N GLY A 43 -16.53 -12.48 0.59
CA GLY A 43 -16.42 -12.97 1.96
C GLY A 43 -15.27 -12.38 2.74
N SER A 44 -14.39 -11.61 2.10
CA SER A 44 -13.31 -10.94 2.80
C SER A 44 -13.58 -9.44 2.86
N LYS A 45 -12.81 -8.74 3.68
CA LYS A 45 -12.93 -7.29 3.84
C LYS A 45 -11.62 -6.62 3.51
N ILE A 46 -11.68 -5.38 3.06
CA ILE A 46 -10.49 -4.60 2.79
C ILE A 46 -9.77 -4.33 4.10
N ALA A 47 -8.53 -4.77 4.19
CA ALA A 47 -7.67 -4.50 5.34
C ALA A 47 -6.67 -3.39 5.05
N GLY A 48 -6.35 -3.16 3.79
CA GLY A 48 -5.39 -2.14 3.41
C GLY A 48 -4.99 -2.33 1.96
N SER A 49 -3.89 -1.73 1.58
CA SER A 49 -3.30 -1.94 0.27
C SER A 49 -1.79 -2.00 0.38
N PHE A 50 -1.18 -2.54 -0.64
CA PHE A 50 0.27 -2.62 -0.74
C PHE A 50 0.67 -2.23 -2.15
N HIS A 51 1.69 -1.38 -2.27
CA HIS A 51 2.29 -1.18 -3.58
C HIS A 51 3.74 -0.78 -3.43
N THR A 52 4.47 -0.87 -4.52
CA THR A 52 5.90 -0.60 -4.53
C THR A 52 6.19 0.76 -5.13
N HIS A 53 7.25 1.39 -4.63
CA HIS A 53 7.82 2.61 -5.20
C HIS A 53 9.27 2.30 -5.56
N PRO A 54 9.53 1.79 -6.75
CA PRO A 54 10.89 1.40 -7.12
C PRO A 54 11.80 2.60 -7.30
N SER A 55 13.09 2.39 -7.21
CA SER A 55 14.05 3.47 -7.33
C SER A 55 13.99 4.16 -8.67
N SER A 56 13.59 3.46 -9.72
CA SER A 56 13.43 4.07 -11.04
C SER A 56 12.38 5.18 -11.04
N GLY A 57 11.45 5.16 -10.11
CA GLY A 57 10.44 6.21 -9.94
C GLY A 57 10.70 7.09 -8.74
N GLY A 58 11.90 7.04 -8.18
CA GLY A 58 12.26 7.87 -7.03
C GLY A 58 12.39 7.12 -5.72
N GLY A 59 11.82 5.94 -5.62
CA GLY A 59 11.97 5.07 -4.45
C GLY A 59 11.44 5.63 -3.14
N SER A 60 10.51 6.58 -3.18
CA SER A 60 9.98 7.17 -1.96
C SER A 60 9.27 6.11 -1.13
N ILE A 61 9.44 6.21 0.19
CA ILE A 61 8.70 5.32 1.08
C ILE A 61 7.46 6.03 1.64
N LEU A 62 7.23 7.25 1.23
CA LEU A 62 6.06 7.99 1.68
C LEU A 62 4.93 7.87 0.66
N PRO A 63 3.68 7.87 1.11
CA PRO A 63 2.55 7.86 0.18
C PRO A 63 2.55 9.15 -0.65
N SER A 64 2.23 9.02 -1.91
CA SER A 64 2.02 10.19 -2.76
C SER A 64 0.65 10.80 -2.44
N ALA A 65 0.43 12.02 -2.92
CA ALA A 65 -0.88 12.64 -2.75
C ALA A 65 -1.97 11.80 -3.39
N GLN A 66 -1.68 11.19 -4.54
CA GLN A 66 -2.66 10.32 -5.20
C GLN A 66 -2.92 9.07 -4.37
N ASP A 67 -1.87 8.48 -3.78
CA ASP A 67 -2.03 7.32 -2.91
C ASP A 67 -3.00 7.63 -1.78
N MET A 68 -2.85 8.81 -1.18
CA MET A 68 -3.69 9.20 -0.06
C MET A 68 -5.13 9.46 -0.50
N ARG A 69 -5.31 10.06 -1.67
CA ARG A 69 -6.66 10.30 -2.18
C ARG A 69 -7.39 8.98 -2.42
N GLU A 70 -6.70 8.01 -3.04
CA GLU A 70 -7.31 6.72 -3.31
C GLU A 70 -7.60 5.96 -2.02
N ALA A 71 -6.70 6.02 -1.07
CA ALA A 71 -6.90 5.36 0.21
C ALA A 71 -8.14 5.89 0.91
N LYS A 72 -8.35 7.21 0.85
CA LYS A 72 -9.54 7.80 1.45
C LYS A 72 -10.79 7.43 0.67
N ARG A 73 -10.70 7.42 -0.65
CA ARG A 73 -11.85 7.11 -1.48
C ARG A 73 -12.38 5.72 -1.20
N VAL A 74 -11.51 4.74 -1.06
CA VAL A 74 -11.93 3.36 -0.82
C VAL A 74 -12.01 3.01 0.66
N LYS A 75 -11.71 3.99 1.53
CA LYS A 75 -11.82 3.81 2.98
C LYS A 75 -10.95 2.67 3.50
N MET A 76 -9.75 2.55 2.95
CA MET A 76 -8.86 1.50 3.42
C MET A 76 -8.18 1.93 4.73
N PRO A 77 -8.08 1.03 5.70
CA PRO A 77 -7.50 1.40 7.00
C PRO A 77 -6.00 1.62 6.98
N VAL A 78 -5.28 0.91 6.13
CA VAL A 78 -3.81 0.90 6.13
C VAL A 78 -3.31 0.90 4.70
N LEU A 79 -2.21 1.59 4.48
CA LEU A 79 -1.57 1.69 3.18
C LEU A 79 -0.10 1.37 3.38
N CYS A 80 0.38 0.33 2.71
CA CYS A 80 1.78 -0.10 2.83
C CYS A 80 2.53 0.19 1.53
N ILE A 81 3.75 0.66 1.67
CA ILE A 81 4.60 1.00 0.55
C ILE A 81 5.96 0.33 0.76
N ALA A 82 6.49 -0.25 -0.29
CA ALA A 82 7.80 -0.87 -0.25
C ALA A 82 8.71 -0.29 -1.33
N ASN A 83 9.96 -0.11 -1.00
CA ASN A 83 10.99 0.14 -1.99
C ASN A 83 12.06 -0.93 -1.81
N GLU A 84 13.22 -0.76 -2.45
CA GLU A 84 14.26 -1.78 -2.40
C GLU A 84 14.86 -1.96 -1.02
N ARG A 85 14.58 -1.04 -0.09
CA ARG A 85 15.23 -1.06 1.22
C ARG A 85 14.30 -1.44 2.34
N GLN A 86 13.02 -1.15 2.22
CA GLN A 86 12.13 -1.31 3.37
C GLN A 86 10.67 -1.32 2.93
N THR A 87 9.82 -1.71 3.86
CA THR A 87 8.37 -1.61 3.73
C THR A 87 7.87 -0.82 4.92
N GLN A 88 6.99 0.14 4.65
CA GLN A 88 6.37 0.95 5.69
C GLN A 88 4.86 0.94 5.50
N CYS A 89 4.13 0.87 6.60
CA CYS A 89 2.68 0.91 6.56
C CYS A 89 2.17 2.11 7.34
N TYR A 90 1.13 2.76 6.81
CA TYR A 90 0.60 3.98 7.35
C TYR A 90 -0.89 3.81 7.59
N GLY A 91 -1.38 4.27 8.72
CA GLY A 91 -2.82 4.28 8.96
C GLY A 91 -3.45 5.45 8.24
N VAL A 92 -4.43 5.15 7.42
CA VAL A 92 -5.06 6.16 6.59
C VAL A 92 -6.00 7.04 7.39
N ARG A 93 -6.62 6.47 8.43
CA ARG A 93 -7.54 7.22 9.25
C ARG A 93 -6.89 8.45 9.84
N GLY A 94 -5.66 8.34 10.26
CA GLY A 94 -4.95 9.47 10.83
C GLY A 94 -4.01 10.09 9.84
N VAL A 95 -4.50 10.41 8.67
CA VAL A 95 -3.69 10.91 7.59
C VAL A 95 -2.76 12.04 7.99
N GLN A 96 -3.27 13.01 8.71
CA GLN A 96 -2.42 14.09 9.11
C GLN A 96 -1.36 13.64 10.10
N ALA A 97 -1.74 12.76 10.98
CA ALA A 97 -0.78 12.21 11.92
C ALA A 97 0.25 11.37 11.19
N ALA A 98 -0.17 10.62 10.20
CA ALA A 98 0.74 9.81 9.43
C ALA A 98 1.76 10.65 8.69
N ASN A 99 1.36 11.83 8.25
CA ASN A 99 2.29 12.70 7.56
C ASN A 99 3.35 13.25 8.49
N ARG A 100 3.07 13.30 9.77
CA ARG A 100 4.05 13.80 10.72
C ARG A 100 4.96 12.74 11.20
N ARG A 101 4.49 11.52 11.22
CA ARG A 101 5.35 10.43 11.65
C ARG A 101 4.73 9.13 11.21
N ILE A 102 5.58 8.20 11.11
CA ILE A 102 5.18 6.89 10.77
C ILE A 102 4.59 6.27 11.99
N PHE A 103 3.41 5.75 11.94
CA PHE A 103 2.80 5.19 13.04
C PHE A 103 3.65 4.21 13.64
N GLY A 104 3.47 3.85 14.76
CA GLY A 104 4.18 2.89 15.47
C GLY A 104 4.64 1.68 14.68
N LEU A 105 4.21 1.68 13.48
CA LEU A 105 4.72 0.74 12.57
C LEU A 105 6.14 0.92 12.31
N ARG A 106 6.70 2.12 12.63
CA ARG A 106 8.00 2.33 12.50
C ARG A 106 8.48 2.17 13.77
N GLY A 107 8.33 1.77 14.18
CA GLY A 107 8.80 1.71 15.38
C GLY A 107 8.98 2.51 16.06
N ARG A 108 8.88 2.54 15.86
CA ARG A 108 8.88 3.14 16.47
C ARG A 108 9.38 3.22 16.83
#